data_b8a191f250da07b75e07052d7178c3f0
#
_entry.id   b8a191f250da07b75e07052d7178c3f0
#
_cell.length_a   1.000
_cell.length_b   1.000
_cell.length_c   1.000
_cell.angle_alpha   90.00
_cell.angle_beta   90.00
_cell.angle_gamma   90.00
#
_symmetry.space_group_name_H-M   'P 1'
#
loop_
_entity.id
_entity.type
_entity.pdbx_description
1 polymer ?
#
loop_
_entity_poly.entity_id
_entity_poly.type
_entity_poly.pdbx_seq_one_letter_code
_entity_poly.pdbx_strand_id
1 'polypeptide(L)'
;MKYIYLWIILLLQSMTFTVNAKTDIKVILDKLIEKSHQRGLFNGNASVYFRGKPILKKSFGHADAAKQNGLSVNSTFALGSISKEFSAVAIMMLHEKGLIDIDAPVSRYVSGLQAWSEEVKVKHLINYTSGLPRLNFRAVKVASDIDNQLKQISTLKFTPGEGYLYSNHNVLLQIRLIEKLTKQSYSAFLENNFFQPLGMKSTSFNFNETNAVTAFNNDGVNDPNISFPIAIMPYSTIEDMQKWLFALRTGKLVSTSSLKVLFNSFDKNSQAALGHGKLKNDKVIKHRHHGSHFNFESLVYYNAELDLQVILLTNNKNFRLDNIISAVESIVQGKSYDVPKKSLYLAIRQTVYDDVGQGVKFYFELKETKRDLYDFDNNSALIRVGYKLLAQNKYQSAIKIFKLAATEFPDHANAFDSLAEAYYISGNLKAALLNYQASVKLDPQNKNGRKMIVKINELL
;
A
#
# COMPACT_ATOMS: atom_id res chain seq x y z
N MET A 1 16.11 -63.02 61.89
CA MET A 1 15.98 -61.56 61.63
C MET A 1 16.09 -61.32 60.15
N LYS A 2 14.98 -61.18 59.51
CA LYS A 2 14.92 -60.90 58.06
C LYS A 2 14.20 -59.55 57.86
N TYR A 3 14.92 -58.53 57.39
CA TYR A 3 14.35 -57.22 57.05
C TYR A 3 13.71 -57.32 55.68
N ILE A 4 12.39 -57.06 55.58
CA ILE A 4 11.63 -56.91 54.33
C ILE A 4 11.63 -55.43 54.01
N TYR A 5 12.32 -55.04 52.95
CA TYR A 5 12.22 -53.69 52.42
C TYR A 5 11.01 -53.59 51.48
N LEU A 6 10.03 -52.81 51.93
CA LEU A 6 8.84 -52.48 51.17
C LEU A 6 9.21 -51.31 50.22
N TRP A 7 9.32 -51.59 48.90
CA TRP A 7 9.45 -50.54 47.88
C TRP A 7 8.06 -50.00 47.58
N ILE A 8 7.77 -48.75 48.03
CA ILE A 8 6.61 -47.99 47.57
C ILE A 8 7.01 -47.29 46.28
N ILE A 9 6.58 -47.83 45.14
CA ILE A 9 6.68 -47.17 43.84
C ILE A 9 5.57 -46.09 43.79
N LEU A 10 5.92 -44.83 44.01
CA LEU A 10 5.08 -43.69 43.69
C LEU A 10 5.04 -43.56 42.19
N LEU A 11 3.98 -44.03 41.55
CA LEU A 11 3.62 -43.68 40.19
C LEU A 11 3.14 -42.23 40.19
N LEU A 12 4.07 -41.30 39.94
CA LEU A 12 3.75 -39.94 39.49
C LEU A 12 3.20 -40.07 38.08
N GLN A 13 1.89 -40.21 37.97
CA GLN A 13 1.19 -39.93 36.70
C GLN A 13 1.33 -38.44 36.45
N SER A 14 2.33 -38.09 35.62
CA SER A 14 2.37 -36.79 34.97
C SER A 14 1.13 -36.67 34.07
N MET A 15 0.07 -36.08 34.60
CA MET A 15 -1.02 -35.57 33.79
C MET A 15 -0.42 -34.50 32.86
N THR A 16 0.05 -34.90 31.70
CA THR A 16 0.22 -34.00 30.57
C THR A 16 -1.17 -33.54 30.19
N PHE A 17 -1.57 -32.39 30.74
CA PHE A 17 -2.65 -31.64 30.20
C PHE A 17 -2.22 -31.21 28.78
N THR A 18 -2.50 -32.04 27.79
CA THR A 18 -2.60 -31.61 26.43
C THR A 18 -3.78 -30.65 26.39
N VAL A 19 -3.49 -29.37 26.61
CA VAL A 19 -4.42 -28.29 26.29
C VAL A 19 -4.56 -28.29 24.75
N ASN A 20 -5.42 -29.16 24.26
CA ASN A 20 -5.90 -29.17 22.90
C ASN A 20 -7.01 -28.13 22.77
N ALA A 21 -6.73 -26.91 23.23
CA ALA A 21 -7.49 -25.75 22.84
C ALA A 21 -6.93 -25.35 21.46
N LYS A 22 -7.49 -25.91 20.39
CA LYS A 22 -7.52 -25.22 19.09
C LYS A 22 -8.17 -23.86 19.37
N THR A 23 -7.36 -22.89 19.74
CA THR A 23 -7.83 -21.52 19.90
C THR A 23 -8.44 -21.16 18.56
N ASP A 24 -9.72 -20.85 18.56
CA ASP A 24 -10.47 -20.59 17.32
C ASP A 24 -9.74 -19.46 16.57
N ILE A 25 -9.32 -19.72 15.33
CA ILE A 25 -8.65 -18.73 14.47
C ILE A 25 -9.42 -17.41 14.47
N LYS A 26 -10.75 -17.47 14.51
CA LYS A 26 -11.62 -16.30 14.62
C LYS A 26 -11.31 -15.46 15.86
N VAL A 27 -11.12 -16.07 17.02
CA VAL A 27 -10.82 -15.36 18.28
C VAL A 27 -9.44 -14.71 18.21
N ILE A 28 -8.46 -15.39 17.59
CA ILE A 28 -7.10 -14.85 17.44
C ILE A 28 -7.11 -13.66 16.48
N LEU A 29 -7.81 -13.76 15.35
CA LEU A 29 -7.96 -12.67 14.37
C LEU A 29 -8.69 -11.47 14.99
N ASP A 30 -9.76 -11.69 15.72
CA ASP A 30 -10.49 -10.63 16.41
C ASP A 30 -9.56 -9.87 17.37
N LYS A 31 -8.78 -10.61 18.18
CA LYS A 31 -7.78 -10.02 19.09
C LYS A 31 -6.68 -9.26 18.35
N LEU A 32 -6.21 -9.76 17.19
CA LEU A 32 -5.20 -9.06 16.37
C LEU A 32 -5.72 -7.69 15.94
N ILE A 33 -6.92 -7.64 15.34
CA ILE A 33 -7.48 -6.39 14.82
C ILE A 33 -7.86 -5.46 15.98
N GLU A 34 -8.44 -5.98 17.06
CA GLU A 34 -8.75 -5.21 18.28
C GLU A 34 -7.50 -4.55 18.86
N LYS A 35 -6.40 -5.30 19.03
CA LYS A 35 -5.13 -4.75 19.49
C LYS A 35 -4.54 -3.73 18.51
N SER A 36 -4.69 -3.94 17.20
CA SER A 36 -4.28 -2.97 16.19
C SER A 36 -5.08 -1.67 16.31
N HIS A 37 -6.39 -1.78 16.57
CA HIS A 37 -7.25 -0.63 16.86
C HIS A 37 -6.84 0.10 18.15
N GLN A 38 -6.67 -0.60 19.25
CA GLN A 38 -6.24 -0.04 20.55
C GLN A 38 -4.88 0.69 20.44
N ARG A 39 -3.98 0.19 19.60
CA ARG A 39 -2.71 0.86 19.27
C ARG A 39 -2.89 2.07 18.34
N GLY A 40 -4.10 2.36 17.87
CA GLY A 40 -4.38 3.44 16.92
C GLY A 40 -3.81 3.19 15.52
N LEU A 41 -3.71 1.94 15.11
CA LEU A 41 -3.19 1.53 13.79
C LEU A 41 -4.29 1.20 12.79
N PHE A 42 -5.49 0.94 13.29
CA PHE A 42 -6.64 0.55 12.50
C PHE A 42 -7.92 1.13 13.09
N ASN A 43 -8.62 1.95 12.33
CA ASN A 43 -9.97 2.42 12.62
C ASN A 43 -10.80 2.20 11.37
N GLY A 44 -11.55 1.10 11.31
CA GLY A 44 -12.15 0.69 10.04
C GLY A 44 -12.85 -0.66 10.09
N ASN A 45 -13.16 -1.17 8.90
CA ASN A 45 -13.82 -2.45 8.68
C ASN A 45 -12.85 -3.51 8.17
N ALA A 46 -12.88 -4.68 8.78
CA ALA A 46 -12.08 -5.85 8.42
C ALA A 46 -12.95 -7.03 8.01
N SER A 47 -12.56 -7.69 6.92
CA SER A 47 -13.16 -8.94 6.46
C SER A 47 -12.08 -9.96 6.14
N VAL A 48 -12.20 -11.15 6.68
CA VAL A 48 -11.30 -12.28 6.42
C VAL A 48 -12.13 -13.50 6.03
N TYR A 49 -11.85 -14.03 4.85
CA TYR A 49 -12.36 -15.30 4.36
C TYR A 49 -11.22 -16.30 4.32
N PHE A 50 -11.45 -17.48 4.86
CA PHE A 50 -10.47 -18.55 4.91
C PHE A 50 -11.14 -19.89 4.62
N ARG A 51 -10.58 -20.65 3.65
CA ARG A 51 -11.14 -21.91 3.17
C ARG A 51 -12.60 -21.78 2.76
N GLY A 52 -12.89 -20.75 1.96
CA GLY A 52 -14.23 -20.45 1.43
C GLY A 52 -15.24 -19.95 2.46
N LYS A 53 -14.87 -19.77 3.74
CA LYS A 53 -15.80 -19.33 4.81
C LYS A 53 -15.43 -17.96 5.36
N PRO A 54 -16.42 -17.09 5.65
CA PRO A 54 -16.20 -15.86 6.38
C PRO A 54 -15.83 -16.18 7.84
N ILE A 55 -14.61 -15.85 8.27
CA ILE A 55 -14.16 -16.07 9.64
C ILE A 55 -14.09 -14.78 10.47
N LEU A 56 -14.02 -13.63 9.81
CA LEU A 56 -14.12 -12.32 10.44
C LEU A 56 -14.86 -11.35 9.50
N LYS A 57 -15.87 -10.63 10.03
CA LYS A 57 -16.49 -9.47 9.40
C LYS A 57 -16.90 -8.53 10.52
N LYS A 58 -16.11 -7.48 10.76
CA LYS A 58 -16.28 -6.63 11.94
C LYS A 58 -15.77 -5.21 11.70
N SER A 59 -16.38 -4.27 12.44
CA SER A 59 -15.99 -2.86 12.51
C SER A 59 -15.24 -2.56 13.81
N PHE A 60 -14.27 -1.66 13.73
CA PHE A 60 -13.44 -1.23 14.85
C PHE A 60 -13.29 0.29 14.81
N GLY A 61 -13.76 0.96 15.86
CA GLY A 61 -13.61 2.41 16.01
C GLY A 61 -14.79 3.23 15.52
N HIS A 62 -14.52 4.44 15.01
CA HIS A 62 -15.48 5.52 14.85
C HIS A 62 -15.56 6.05 13.42
N ALA A 63 -16.71 6.61 13.06
CA ALA A 63 -17.01 7.12 11.73
C ALA A 63 -16.26 8.43 11.39
N ASP A 64 -15.81 9.17 12.40
CA ASP A 64 -15.10 10.44 12.27
C ASP A 64 -14.22 10.73 13.51
N ALA A 65 -13.52 11.86 13.49
CA ALA A 65 -12.68 12.32 14.59
C ALA A 65 -13.45 12.70 15.87
N ALA A 66 -14.73 13.05 15.78
CA ALA A 66 -15.55 13.40 16.95
C ALA A 66 -15.86 12.18 17.81
N LYS A 67 -15.74 10.96 17.25
CA LYS A 67 -15.92 9.65 17.93
C LYS A 67 -17.30 9.46 18.58
N GLN A 68 -18.30 10.19 18.09
CA GLN A 68 -19.67 10.09 18.61
C GLN A 68 -20.40 8.87 18.01
N ASN A 69 -20.09 8.52 16.77
CA ASN A 69 -20.73 7.43 16.05
C ASN A 69 -19.73 6.30 15.79
N GLY A 70 -20.08 5.08 16.18
CA GLY A 70 -19.30 3.89 15.86
C GLY A 70 -19.41 3.53 14.38
N LEU A 71 -18.39 2.86 13.86
CA LEU A 71 -18.45 2.25 12.54
C LEU A 71 -19.43 1.06 12.53
N SER A 72 -20.09 0.86 11.40
CA SER A 72 -20.83 -0.35 11.11
C SER A 72 -20.19 -1.12 9.94
N VAL A 73 -20.49 -2.40 9.80
CA VAL A 73 -20.01 -3.20 8.66
C VAL A 73 -20.51 -2.69 7.31
N ASN A 74 -21.54 -1.86 7.32
CA ASN A 74 -22.11 -1.20 6.15
C ASN A 74 -21.54 0.22 5.93
N SER A 75 -20.62 0.68 6.77
CA SER A 75 -19.92 1.94 6.55
C SER A 75 -19.09 1.85 5.26
N THR A 76 -19.12 2.92 4.46
CA THR A 76 -18.41 3.00 3.18
C THR A 76 -17.18 3.89 3.32
N PHE A 77 -16.11 3.47 2.64
CA PHE A 77 -14.79 4.09 2.68
C PHE A 77 -14.32 4.41 1.27
N ALA A 78 -13.62 5.53 1.09
CA ALA A 78 -12.99 5.84 -0.18
C ALA A 78 -11.91 4.78 -0.50
N LEU A 79 -11.99 4.18 -1.68
CA LEU A 79 -11.12 3.07 -2.08
C LEU A 79 -9.71 3.49 -2.46
N GLY A 80 -9.46 4.80 -2.65
CA GLY A 80 -8.17 5.27 -3.11
C GLY A 80 -7.76 4.61 -4.43
N SER A 81 -6.51 4.15 -4.51
CA SER A 81 -5.98 3.59 -5.76
C SER A 81 -6.59 2.26 -6.18
N ILE A 82 -7.31 1.55 -5.32
CA ILE A 82 -8.04 0.33 -5.73
C ILE A 82 -9.11 0.67 -6.80
N SER A 83 -9.63 1.89 -6.80
CA SER A 83 -10.58 2.36 -7.82
C SER A 83 -10.06 2.26 -9.25
N LYS A 84 -8.75 2.21 -9.45
CA LYS A 84 -8.11 2.08 -10.77
C LYS A 84 -8.32 0.71 -11.40
N GLU A 85 -8.61 -0.31 -10.58
CA GLU A 85 -8.99 -1.63 -11.07
C GLU A 85 -10.25 -1.55 -11.95
N PHE A 86 -11.23 -0.75 -11.54
CA PHE A 86 -12.49 -0.63 -12.28
C PHE A 86 -12.27 -0.07 -13.69
N SER A 87 -11.47 0.99 -13.84
CA SER A 87 -11.20 1.57 -15.17
C SER A 87 -10.41 0.61 -16.07
N ALA A 88 -9.42 -0.08 -15.51
CA ALA A 88 -8.61 -1.01 -16.28
C ALA A 88 -9.41 -2.26 -16.71
N VAL A 89 -10.24 -2.80 -15.82
CA VAL A 89 -11.16 -3.92 -16.15
C VAL A 89 -12.19 -3.46 -17.18
N ALA A 90 -12.72 -2.23 -17.08
CA ALA A 90 -13.64 -1.67 -18.06
C ALA A 90 -13.00 -1.58 -19.45
N ILE A 91 -11.76 -1.11 -19.57
CA ILE A 91 -11.02 -1.09 -20.86
C ILE A 91 -10.88 -2.50 -21.42
N MET A 92 -10.52 -3.49 -20.60
CA MET A 92 -10.40 -4.87 -21.08
C MET A 92 -11.75 -5.48 -21.47
N MET A 93 -12.83 -5.14 -20.76
CA MET A 93 -14.20 -5.54 -21.15
C MET A 93 -14.58 -4.95 -22.51
N LEU A 94 -14.25 -3.69 -22.77
CA LEU A 94 -14.48 -3.06 -24.08
C LEU A 94 -13.60 -3.67 -25.17
N HIS A 95 -12.37 -4.06 -24.83
CA HIS A 95 -11.48 -4.78 -25.73
C HIS A 95 -12.04 -6.14 -26.15
N GLU A 96 -12.53 -6.94 -25.23
CA GLU A 96 -13.16 -8.23 -25.50
C GLU A 96 -14.44 -8.10 -26.35
N LYS A 97 -15.12 -6.97 -26.26
CA LYS A 97 -16.28 -6.63 -27.12
C LYS A 97 -15.87 -6.07 -28.50
N GLY A 98 -14.58 -5.94 -28.80
CA GLY A 98 -14.06 -5.39 -30.05
C GLY A 98 -14.26 -3.87 -30.21
N LEU A 99 -14.64 -3.16 -29.14
CA LEU A 99 -14.90 -1.71 -29.16
C LEU A 99 -13.63 -0.88 -29.02
N ILE A 100 -12.56 -1.45 -28.48
CA ILE A 100 -11.24 -0.83 -28.36
C ILE A 100 -10.14 -1.87 -28.63
N ASP A 101 -9.13 -1.45 -29.38
CA ASP A 101 -7.89 -2.22 -29.56
C ASP A 101 -6.84 -1.67 -28.61
N ILE A 102 -6.34 -2.51 -27.69
CA ILE A 102 -5.35 -2.10 -26.68
C ILE A 102 -3.97 -1.84 -27.29
N ASP A 103 -3.70 -2.36 -28.50
CA ASP A 103 -2.47 -2.12 -29.26
C ASP A 103 -2.56 -0.87 -30.17
N ALA A 104 -3.73 -0.29 -30.33
CA ALA A 104 -3.91 0.95 -31.07
C ALA A 104 -3.43 2.19 -30.28
N PRO A 105 -2.97 3.23 -30.97
CA PRO A 105 -2.62 4.49 -30.34
C PRO A 105 -3.85 5.19 -29.76
N VAL A 106 -3.63 5.96 -28.67
CA VAL A 106 -4.69 6.71 -28.01
C VAL A 106 -5.34 7.74 -28.94
N SER A 107 -4.57 8.34 -29.88
CA SER A 107 -5.04 9.28 -30.88
C SER A 107 -6.18 8.74 -31.74
N ARG A 108 -6.25 7.43 -31.95
CA ARG A 108 -7.36 6.76 -32.67
C ARG A 108 -8.72 7.00 -32.00
N TYR A 109 -8.71 7.19 -30.68
CA TYR A 109 -9.94 7.27 -29.88
C TYR A 109 -10.16 8.66 -29.28
N VAL A 110 -9.09 9.40 -28.94
CA VAL A 110 -9.17 10.71 -28.29
C VAL A 110 -8.47 11.75 -29.17
N SER A 111 -9.23 12.71 -29.69
CA SER A 111 -8.72 13.83 -30.50
C SER A 111 -8.29 15.01 -29.62
N GLY A 112 -7.47 15.91 -30.18
CA GLY A 112 -7.05 17.15 -29.51
C GLY A 112 -5.93 17.00 -28.50
N LEU A 113 -5.27 15.86 -28.48
CA LEU A 113 -4.04 15.60 -27.72
C LEU A 113 -2.82 15.93 -28.62
N GLN A 114 -1.66 16.13 -28.00
CA GLN A 114 -0.40 16.37 -28.71
C GLN A 114 0.12 15.08 -29.39
N ALA A 115 1.17 15.22 -30.21
CA ALA A 115 1.73 14.15 -31.05
C ALA A 115 2.07 12.86 -30.27
N TRP A 116 2.43 12.95 -28.98
CA TRP A 116 2.68 11.79 -28.15
C TRP A 116 1.52 10.78 -28.14
N SER A 117 0.29 11.21 -28.41
CA SER A 117 -0.89 10.33 -28.42
C SER A 117 -0.90 9.33 -29.58
N GLU A 118 -0.06 9.52 -30.59
CA GLU A 118 0.17 8.60 -31.71
C GLU A 118 1.13 7.46 -31.32
N GLU A 119 1.98 7.69 -30.31
CA GLU A 119 2.95 6.71 -29.82
C GLU A 119 2.42 5.91 -28.61
N VAL A 120 1.61 6.56 -27.78
CA VAL A 120 1.03 5.94 -26.59
C VAL A 120 -0.12 5.02 -26.96
N LYS A 121 0.07 3.70 -26.82
CA LYS A 121 -0.98 2.70 -27.00
C LYS A 121 -1.86 2.60 -25.77
N VAL A 122 -3.11 2.14 -25.93
CA VAL A 122 -4.06 1.96 -24.82
C VAL A 122 -3.49 1.05 -23.71
N LYS A 123 -2.78 -0.03 -24.07
CA LYS A 123 -2.10 -0.90 -23.10
C LYS A 123 -1.06 -0.19 -22.23
N HIS A 124 -0.41 0.86 -22.74
CA HIS A 124 0.56 1.65 -21.98
C HIS A 124 -0.12 2.43 -20.84
N LEU A 125 -1.40 2.80 -21.02
CA LEU A 125 -2.20 3.43 -19.96
C LEU A 125 -2.52 2.42 -18.85
N ILE A 126 -2.85 1.18 -19.23
CA ILE A 126 -3.18 0.10 -18.28
C ILE A 126 -1.98 -0.22 -17.39
N ASN A 127 -0.77 -0.29 -17.97
CA ASN A 127 0.43 -0.75 -17.27
C ASN A 127 1.34 0.38 -16.77
N TYR A 128 0.88 1.65 -16.84
CA TYR A 128 1.65 2.84 -16.43
C TYR A 128 3.00 2.99 -17.15
N THR A 129 3.07 2.51 -18.40
CA THR A 129 4.27 2.58 -19.25
C THR A 129 4.15 3.62 -20.36
N SER A 130 3.21 4.56 -20.25
CA SER A 130 2.95 5.58 -21.24
C SER A 130 3.98 6.72 -21.29
N GLY A 131 4.75 6.93 -20.23
CA GLY A 131 5.60 8.11 -20.07
C GLY A 131 4.86 9.39 -19.68
N LEU A 132 3.54 9.37 -19.53
CA LEU A 132 2.75 10.54 -19.13
C LEU A 132 3.19 11.06 -17.74
N PRO A 133 3.45 12.38 -17.59
CA PRO A 133 3.85 12.97 -16.33
C PRO A 133 2.75 12.82 -15.26
N ARG A 134 3.10 13.07 -14.00
CA ARG A 134 2.12 13.03 -12.91
C ARG A 134 1.17 14.22 -13.02
N LEU A 135 -0.12 13.96 -12.73
CA LEU A 135 -1.15 14.99 -12.64
C LEU A 135 -0.85 15.96 -11.48
N ASN A 136 -0.96 17.24 -11.74
CA ASN A 136 -0.92 18.26 -10.69
C ASN A 136 -2.31 18.44 -10.08
N PHE A 137 -2.63 17.66 -9.06
CA PHE A 137 -3.92 17.74 -8.37
C PHE A 137 -4.20 19.10 -7.73
N ARG A 138 -3.18 19.88 -7.36
CA ARG A 138 -3.36 21.21 -6.75
C ARG A 138 -3.94 22.23 -7.74
N ALA A 139 -3.69 22.00 -9.03
CA ALA A 139 -4.22 22.85 -10.11
C ALA A 139 -5.59 22.41 -10.64
N VAL A 140 -6.15 21.29 -10.13
CA VAL A 140 -7.45 20.79 -10.56
C VAL A 140 -8.55 21.41 -9.68
N LYS A 141 -9.37 22.27 -10.26
CA LYS A 141 -10.54 22.89 -9.63
C LYS A 141 -11.85 22.40 -10.23
N VAL A 142 -11.85 22.19 -11.55
CA VAL A 142 -12.97 21.68 -12.33
C VAL A 142 -12.51 20.55 -13.27
N ALA A 143 -13.45 19.80 -13.82
CA ALA A 143 -13.13 18.66 -14.70
C ALA A 143 -12.29 19.04 -15.93
N SER A 144 -12.55 20.21 -16.51
CA SER A 144 -11.80 20.71 -17.66
C SER A 144 -10.32 21.01 -17.39
N ASP A 145 -9.92 21.25 -16.15
CA ASP A 145 -8.50 21.47 -15.81
C ASP A 145 -7.66 20.23 -16.08
N ILE A 146 -8.25 19.05 -15.94
CA ILE A 146 -7.61 17.78 -16.24
C ILE A 146 -7.37 17.64 -17.75
N ASP A 147 -8.42 17.94 -18.54
CA ASP A 147 -8.31 17.91 -20.00
C ASP A 147 -7.29 18.95 -20.50
N ASN A 148 -7.25 20.12 -19.86
CA ASN A 148 -6.24 21.15 -20.15
C ASN A 148 -4.82 20.66 -19.82
N GLN A 149 -4.62 20.02 -18.66
CA GLN A 149 -3.30 19.45 -18.34
C GLN A 149 -2.88 18.38 -19.37
N LEU A 150 -3.79 17.49 -19.80
CA LEU A 150 -3.50 16.49 -20.84
C LEU A 150 -3.11 17.14 -22.18
N LYS A 151 -3.82 18.18 -22.62
CA LYS A 151 -3.52 18.91 -23.86
C LYS A 151 -2.19 19.67 -23.80
N GLN A 152 -1.75 20.09 -22.62
CA GLN A 152 -0.49 20.81 -22.40
C GLN A 152 0.74 19.91 -22.31
N ILE A 153 0.58 18.59 -22.21
CA ILE A 153 1.72 17.65 -22.21
C ILE A 153 2.37 17.69 -23.59
N SER A 154 3.55 18.27 -23.69
CA SER A 154 4.34 18.34 -24.93
C SER A 154 5.34 17.19 -25.06
N THR A 155 5.82 16.64 -23.94
CA THR A 155 6.85 15.60 -23.91
C THR A 155 6.53 14.54 -22.88
N LEU A 156 6.80 13.29 -23.24
CA LEU A 156 6.75 12.15 -22.31
C LEU A 156 8.01 12.07 -21.46
N LYS A 157 7.95 11.40 -20.35
CA LYS A 157 9.11 11.17 -19.46
C LYS A 157 10.09 10.10 -19.97
N PHE A 158 9.60 9.23 -20.84
CA PHE A 158 10.34 8.18 -21.54
C PHE A 158 9.51 7.67 -22.72
N THR A 159 10.14 6.95 -23.62
CA THR A 159 9.47 6.27 -24.76
C THR A 159 8.40 5.29 -24.25
N PRO A 160 7.17 5.33 -24.78
CA PRO A 160 6.10 4.42 -24.34
C PRO A 160 6.52 2.95 -24.40
N GLY A 161 6.37 2.25 -23.28
CA GLY A 161 6.78 0.85 -23.10
C GLY A 161 8.19 0.65 -22.56
N GLU A 162 9.07 1.65 -22.54
CA GLU A 162 10.47 1.52 -22.10
C GLU A 162 10.72 1.94 -20.65
N GLY A 163 9.69 2.42 -19.95
CA GLY A 163 9.80 2.83 -18.57
C GLY A 163 8.48 2.71 -17.83
N TYR A 164 8.54 2.98 -16.53
CA TYR A 164 7.39 2.94 -15.63
C TYR A 164 7.23 4.25 -14.87
N LEU A 165 6.03 4.84 -14.93
CA LEU A 165 5.67 5.99 -14.10
C LEU A 165 4.19 5.88 -13.68
N TYR A 166 3.96 5.65 -12.39
CA TYR A 166 2.61 5.70 -11.84
C TYR A 166 2.05 7.12 -11.91
N SER A 167 1.16 7.33 -12.88
CA SER A 167 0.53 8.62 -13.14
C SER A 167 -0.99 8.49 -13.29
N ASN A 168 -1.73 9.38 -12.63
CA ASN A 168 -3.19 9.41 -12.75
C ASN A 168 -3.67 9.88 -14.15
N HIS A 169 -2.84 10.53 -14.95
CA HIS A 169 -3.18 10.82 -16.35
C HIS A 169 -3.55 9.55 -17.13
N ASN A 170 -2.90 8.41 -16.84
CA ASN A 170 -3.24 7.13 -17.44
C ASN A 170 -4.70 6.73 -17.15
N VAL A 171 -5.13 6.86 -15.92
CA VAL A 171 -6.49 6.50 -15.48
C VAL A 171 -7.53 7.46 -16.06
N LEU A 172 -7.21 8.75 -16.10
CA LEU A 172 -8.09 9.77 -16.67
C LEU A 172 -8.33 9.53 -18.17
N LEU A 173 -7.29 9.15 -18.90
CA LEU A 173 -7.44 8.76 -20.30
C LEU A 173 -8.26 7.48 -20.46
N GLN A 174 -8.07 6.48 -19.58
CA GLN A 174 -8.94 5.29 -19.57
C GLN A 174 -10.41 5.69 -19.39
N ILE A 175 -10.70 6.58 -18.44
CA ILE A 175 -12.06 7.09 -18.20
C ILE A 175 -12.60 7.79 -19.45
N ARG A 176 -11.83 8.69 -20.07
CA ARG A 176 -12.24 9.38 -21.32
C ARG A 176 -12.50 8.41 -22.48
N LEU A 177 -11.67 7.35 -22.58
CA LEU A 177 -11.90 6.29 -23.59
C LEU A 177 -13.23 5.57 -23.33
N ILE A 178 -13.51 5.19 -22.09
CA ILE A 178 -14.75 4.52 -21.71
C ILE A 178 -15.96 5.42 -22.05
N GLU A 179 -15.96 6.67 -21.59
CA GLU A 179 -17.06 7.62 -21.81
C GLU A 179 -17.30 7.87 -23.31
N LYS A 180 -16.22 8.05 -24.09
CA LYS A 180 -16.32 8.31 -25.53
C LYS A 180 -16.88 7.12 -26.30
N LEU A 181 -16.41 5.92 -26.00
CA LEU A 181 -16.81 4.70 -26.72
C LEU A 181 -18.22 4.24 -26.34
N THR A 182 -18.63 4.43 -25.10
CA THR A 182 -19.90 3.93 -24.58
C THR A 182 -21.02 4.97 -24.61
N LYS A 183 -20.67 6.26 -24.75
CA LYS A 183 -21.60 7.41 -24.64
C LYS A 183 -22.31 7.48 -23.27
N GLN A 184 -21.72 6.89 -22.25
CA GLN A 184 -22.18 6.93 -20.87
C GLN A 184 -21.14 7.66 -20.02
N SER A 185 -21.57 8.28 -18.92
CA SER A 185 -20.61 8.71 -17.90
C SER A 185 -19.88 7.49 -17.32
N TYR A 186 -18.66 7.67 -16.86
CA TYR A 186 -17.88 6.59 -16.25
C TYR A 186 -18.61 5.94 -15.07
N SER A 187 -19.25 6.75 -14.21
CA SER A 187 -20.02 6.24 -13.09
C SER A 187 -21.20 5.39 -13.55
N ALA A 188 -21.97 5.84 -14.54
CA ALA A 188 -23.09 5.07 -15.10
C ALA A 188 -22.60 3.77 -15.75
N PHE A 189 -21.47 3.81 -16.45
CA PHE A 189 -20.90 2.59 -17.03
C PHE A 189 -20.52 1.56 -15.96
N LEU A 190 -19.87 1.98 -14.86
CA LEU A 190 -19.51 1.07 -13.77
C LEU A 190 -20.74 0.54 -13.05
N GLU A 191 -21.74 1.40 -12.81
CA GLU A 191 -23.02 0.99 -12.20
C GLU A 191 -23.67 -0.13 -13.02
N ASN A 192 -23.84 0.09 -14.32
CA ASN A 192 -24.56 -0.84 -15.20
C ASN A 192 -23.79 -2.15 -15.48
N ASN A 193 -22.46 -2.10 -15.55
CA ASN A 193 -21.66 -3.26 -15.97
C ASN A 193 -20.99 -3.99 -14.80
N PHE A 194 -20.80 -3.35 -13.64
CA PHE A 194 -20.13 -3.93 -12.49
C PHE A 194 -21.00 -3.93 -11.23
N PHE A 195 -21.43 -2.75 -10.74
CA PHE A 195 -22.00 -2.66 -9.40
C PHE A 195 -23.35 -3.36 -9.31
N GLN A 196 -24.28 -3.09 -10.23
CA GLN A 196 -25.58 -3.77 -10.27
C GLN A 196 -25.46 -5.28 -10.57
N PRO A 197 -24.73 -5.72 -11.62
CA PRO A 197 -24.63 -7.16 -11.94
C PRO A 197 -23.94 -7.97 -10.85
N LEU A 198 -23.03 -7.37 -10.09
CA LEU A 198 -22.36 -8.03 -8.97
C LEU A 198 -23.09 -7.88 -7.64
N GLY A 199 -24.18 -7.11 -7.59
CA GLY A 199 -24.91 -6.79 -6.37
C GLY A 199 -24.10 -5.96 -5.39
N MET A 200 -23.22 -5.05 -5.86
CA MET A 200 -22.42 -4.11 -5.06
C MET A 200 -23.25 -2.88 -4.70
N LYS A 201 -24.32 -3.09 -3.94
CA LYS A 201 -25.37 -2.10 -3.68
C LYS A 201 -24.97 -0.88 -2.87
N SER A 202 -23.83 -0.96 -2.18
CA SER A 202 -23.29 0.11 -1.33
C SER A 202 -22.08 0.80 -1.93
N THR A 203 -21.73 0.50 -3.19
CA THR A 203 -20.64 1.13 -3.89
C THR A 203 -21.14 2.28 -4.74
N SER A 204 -20.70 3.51 -4.47
CA SER A 204 -21.17 4.72 -5.17
C SER A 204 -20.06 5.76 -5.24
N PHE A 205 -20.16 6.66 -6.24
CA PHE A 205 -19.33 7.86 -6.34
C PHE A 205 -19.90 9.03 -5.53
N ASN A 206 -21.11 8.92 -5.03
CA ASN A 206 -21.77 9.97 -4.27
C ASN A 206 -21.56 9.74 -2.76
N PHE A 207 -20.76 10.59 -2.14
CA PHE A 207 -20.52 10.57 -0.69
C PHE A 207 -21.83 10.67 0.13
N ASN A 208 -22.79 11.47 -0.34
CA ASN A 208 -24.03 11.74 0.40
C ASN A 208 -25.08 10.61 0.30
N GLU A 209 -24.93 9.69 -0.67
CA GLU A 209 -25.87 8.58 -0.89
C GLU A 209 -25.49 7.30 -0.14
N THR A 210 -24.36 7.32 0.56
CA THR A 210 -23.82 6.14 1.22
C THR A 210 -23.65 6.40 2.72
N ASN A 211 -23.52 5.32 3.50
CA ASN A 211 -23.06 5.41 4.89
C ASN A 211 -21.55 5.79 4.92
N ALA A 212 -21.20 6.86 4.21
CA ALA A 212 -19.82 7.28 4.05
C ALA A 212 -19.27 7.84 5.35
N VAL A 213 -18.09 7.39 5.72
CA VAL A 213 -17.37 7.88 6.90
C VAL A 213 -16.44 9.00 6.53
N THR A 214 -16.12 9.86 7.48
CA THR A 214 -15.11 10.90 7.33
C THR A 214 -13.76 10.38 7.77
N ALA A 215 -12.73 10.54 6.95
CA ALA A 215 -11.38 10.20 7.36
C ALA A 215 -10.78 11.28 8.26
N PHE A 216 -9.85 10.88 9.12
CA PHE A 216 -9.19 11.76 10.08
C PHE A 216 -7.75 11.33 10.34
N ASN A 217 -6.93 12.30 10.75
CA ASN A 217 -5.54 12.05 11.09
C ASN A 217 -5.37 11.57 12.55
N ASN A 218 -4.14 11.25 12.94
CA ASN A 218 -3.82 10.78 14.29
C ASN A 218 -3.92 11.88 15.36
N ASP A 219 -4.05 13.14 14.94
CA ASP A 219 -4.26 14.30 15.85
C ASP A 219 -5.75 14.57 16.09
N GLY A 220 -6.64 13.73 15.54
CA GLY A 220 -8.08 13.87 15.69
C GLY A 220 -8.67 14.98 14.83
N VAL A 221 -8.07 15.29 13.68
CA VAL A 221 -8.58 16.28 12.73
C VAL A 221 -9.18 15.57 11.53
N ASN A 222 -10.45 15.86 11.23
CA ASN A 222 -11.13 15.36 10.05
C ASN A 222 -10.47 15.85 8.76
N ASP A 223 -10.45 15.01 7.76
CA ASP A 223 -10.12 15.42 6.39
C ASP A 223 -11.16 16.44 5.89
N PRO A 224 -10.73 17.40 5.06
CA PRO A 224 -11.67 18.29 4.40
C PRO A 224 -12.60 17.49 3.47
N ASN A 225 -13.87 17.88 3.44
CA ASN A 225 -14.83 17.32 2.48
C ASN A 225 -14.53 17.87 1.08
N ILE A 226 -13.62 17.20 0.37
CA ILE A 226 -13.24 17.57 -0.99
C ILE A 226 -13.94 16.63 -1.96
N SER A 227 -14.90 17.16 -2.70
CA SER A 227 -15.46 16.48 -3.87
C SER A 227 -14.49 16.62 -5.04
N PHE A 228 -14.07 15.48 -5.63
CA PHE A 228 -13.35 15.53 -6.91
C PHE A 228 -14.30 15.97 -8.02
N PRO A 229 -13.85 16.82 -8.94
CA PRO A 229 -14.69 17.31 -10.03
C PRO A 229 -15.06 16.21 -11.06
N ILE A 230 -14.53 15.00 -10.91
CA ILE A 230 -14.85 13.84 -11.72
C ILE A 230 -15.00 12.60 -10.85
N ALA A 231 -15.87 11.68 -11.27
CA ALA A 231 -16.15 10.42 -10.57
C ALA A 231 -15.00 9.41 -10.81
N ILE A 232 -13.87 9.54 -10.10
CA ILE A 232 -12.72 8.64 -10.26
C ILE A 232 -12.54 7.66 -9.11
N MET A 233 -13.16 7.90 -7.98
CA MET A 233 -12.93 7.14 -6.77
C MET A 233 -14.24 6.88 -6.02
N PRO A 234 -14.81 5.68 -6.15
CA PRO A 234 -16.00 5.33 -5.41
C PRO A 234 -15.70 5.05 -3.94
N TYR A 235 -16.74 5.19 -3.12
CA TYR A 235 -16.82 4.66 -1.78
C TYR A 235 -17.41 3.25 -1.84
N SER A 236 -16.96 2.36 -0.97
CA SER A 236 -17.41 0.97 -0.95
C SER A 236 -17.37 0.36 0.45
N THR A 237 -18.00 -0.80 0.61
CA THR A 237 -17.95 -1.62 1.82
C THR A 237 -17.01 -2.81 1.67
N ILE A 238 -16.67 -3.45 2.80
CA ILE A 238 -15.93 -4.73 2.77
C ILE A 238 -16.72 -5.83 2.06
N GLU A 239 -18.05 -5.79 2.09
CA GLU A 239 -18.90 -6.78 1.42
C GLU A 239 -18.86 -6.61 -0.10
N ASP A 240 -19.03 -5.40 -0.60
CA ASP A 240 -19.02 -5.15 -2.03
C ASP A 240 -17.64 -5.41 -2.63
N MET A 241 -16.56 -5.05 -1.92
CA MET A 241 -15.19 -5.40 -2.33
C MET A 241 -14.95 -6.92 -2.33
N GLN A 242 -15.61 -7.67 -1.46
CA GLN A 242 -15.63 -9.13 -1.50
C GLN A 242 -16.20 -9.66 -2.81
N LYS A 243 -17.36 -9.12 -3.25
CA LYS A 243 -18.02 -9.49 -4.51
C LYS A 243 -17.13 -9.15 -5.71
N TRP A 244 -16.49 -7.98 -5.70
CA TRP A 244 -15.54 -7.55 -6.72
C TRP A 244 -14.39 -8.54 -6.88
N LEU A 245 -13.66 -8.82 -5.78
CA LEU A 245 -12.53 -9.75 -5.79
C LEU A 245 -12.94 -11.16 -6.23
N PHE A 246 -14.11 -11.62 -5.79
CA PHE A 246 -14.64 -12.92 -6.21
C PHE A 246 -14.92 -12.95 -7.72
N ALA A 247 -15.59 -11.94 -8.25
CA ALA A 247 -15.91 -11.84 -9.67
C ALA A 247 -14.63 -11.75 -10.53
N LEU A 248 -13.63 -10.99 -10.07
CA LEU A 248 -12.36 -10.84 -10.77
C LEU A 248 -11.62 -12.19 -10.88
N ARG A 249 -11.43 -12.90 -9.76
CA ARG A 249 -10.67 -14.16 -9.72
C ARG A 249 -11.38 -15.35 -10.37
N THR A 250 -12.71 -15.30 -10.53
CA THR A 250 -13.52 -16.36 -11.16
C THR A 250 -13.78 -16.12 -12.64
N GLY A 251 -13.21 -15.05 -13.23
CA GLY A 251 -13.36 -14.74 -14.66
C GLY A 251 -14.75 -14.25 -15.04
N LYS A 252 -15.57 -13.79 -14.09
CA LYS A 252 -16.92 -13.26 -14.38
C LYS A 252 -16.91 -11.90 -15.08
N LEU A 253 -15.81 -11.14 -14.94
CA LEU A 253 -15.70 -9.78 -15.46
C LEU A 253 -15.00 -9.74 -16.82
N VAL A 254 -13.89 -10.43 -16.93
CA VAL A 254 -13.06 -10.50 -18.12
C VAL A 254 -12.36 -11.87 -18.21
N SER A 255 -11.92 -12.22 -19.40
CA SER A 255 -11.23 -13.50 -19.67
C SER A 255 -9.87 -13.58 -18.98
N THR A 256 -9.32 -14.78 -18.92
CA THR A 256 -7.96 -15.00 -18.41
C THR A 256 -6.89 -14.28 -19.23
N SER A 257 -7.07 -14.13 -20.53
CA SER A 257 -6.15 -13.37 -21.39
C SER A 257 -6.12 -11.91 -20.97
N SER A 258 -7.27 -11.32 -20.69
CA SER A 258 -7.38 -9.95 -20.14
C SER A 258 -6.76 -9.84 -18.74
N LEU A 259 -6.96 -10.83 -17.87
CA LEU A 259 -6.32 -10.85 -16.55
C LEU A 259 -4.78 -10.89 -16.65
N LYS A 260 -4.21 -11.61 -17.64
CA LYS A 260 -2.77 -11.59 -17.89
C LYS A 260 -2.27 -10.18 -18.22
N VAL A 261 -2.99 -9.44 -19.04
CA VAL A 261 -2.66 -8.02 -19.35
C VAL A 261 -2.76 -7.16 -18.10
N LEU A 262 -3.84 -7.30 -17.34
CA LEU A 262 -4.12 -6.49 -16.15
C LEU A 262 -3.15 -6.73 -14.98
N PHE A 263 -2.56 -7.93 -14.87
CA PHE A 263 -1.53 -8.26 -13.88
C PHE A 263 -0.09 -8.12 -14.40
N ASN A 264 0.10 -7.74 -15.68
CA ASN A 264 1.43 -7.58 -16.25
C ASN A 264 2.07 -6.29 -15.74
N SER A 265 2.99 -6.39 -14.80
CA SER A 265 3.81 -5.27 -14.32
C SER A 265 5.05 -5.07 -15.19
N PHE A 266 5.57 -3.84 -15.25
CA PHE A 266 6.79 -3.51 -16.00
C PHE A 266 8.00 -4.26 -15.45
N ASP A 267 8.16 -4.29 -14.14
CA ASP A 267 9.19 -5.03 -13.42
C ASP A 267 8.68 -5.51 -12.04
N LYS A 268 9.55 -6.17 -11.27
CA LYS A 268 9.21 -6.72 -9.95
C LYS A 268 8.83 -5.67 -8.89
N ASN A 269 9.22 -4.40 -9.11
CA ASN A 269 9.00 -3.30 -8.16
C ASN A 269 7.81 -2.43 -8.59
N SER A 270 7.35 -2.54 -9.84
CA SER A 270 6.22 -1.81 -10.38
C SER A 270 4.91 -2.55 -10.12
N GLN A 271 3.83 -1.80 -9.93
CA GLN A 271 2.50 -2.39 -9.88
C GLN A 271 1.85 -2.40 -11.27
N ALA A 272 1.04 -3.41 -11.51
CA ALA A 272 0.16 -3.48 -12.67
C ALA A 272 -1.17 -2.72 -12.41
N ALA A 273 -2.09 -2.77 -13.36
CA ALA A 273 -3.43 -2.19 -13.22
C ALA A 273 -4.19 -2.72 -11.99
N LEU A 274 -4.07 -4.02 -11.72
CA LEU A 274 -4.65 -4.68 -10.54
C LEU A 274 -3.67 -4.76 -9.35
N GLY A 275 -2.77 -3.78 -9.22
CA GLY A 275 -1.78 -3.77 -8.14
C GLY A 275 -0.68 -4.82 -8.36
N HIS A 276 -0.43 -5.65 -7.35
CA HIS A 276 0.52 -6.76 -7.41
C HIS A 276 -0.23 -8.09 -7.44
N GLY A 277 0.06 -8.93 -8.40
CA GLY A 277 -0.63 -10.22 -8.51
C GLY A 277 0.16 -11.25 -9.31
N LYS A 278 -0.35 -12.46 -9.31
CA LYS A 278 0.26 -13.58 -10.02
C LYS A 278 -0.83 -14.52 -10.53
N LEU A 279 -0.67 -14.96 -11.77
CA LEU A 279 -1.42 -16.06 -12.33
C LEU A 279 -0.55 -17.31 -12.42
N LYS A 280 -1.18 -18.48 -12.22
CA LYS A 280 -0.58 -19.80 -12.48
C LYS A 280 -1.68 -20.70 -13.04
N ASN A 281 -1.39 -21.39 -14.15
CA ASN A 281 -2.36 -22.24 -14.83
C ASN A 281 -3.69 -21.52 -15.08
N ASP A 282 -3.60 -20.29 -15.60
CA ASP A 282 -4.74 -19.43 -15.94
C ASP A 282 -5.66 -19.04 -14.78
N LYS A 283 -5.21 -19.21 -13.57
CA LYS A 283 -5.93 -18.80 -12.34
C LYS A 283 -5.16 -17.74 -11.58
N VAL A 284 -5.87 -16.78 -11.04
CA VAL A 284 -5.28 -15.81 -10.10
C VAL A 284 -4.90 -16.55 -8.82
N ILE A 285 -3.61 -16.58 -8.49
CA ILE A 285 -3.10 -17.22 -7.28
C ILE A 285 -2.69 -16.23 -6.20
N LYS A 286 -2.38 -14.98 -6.58
CA LYS A 286 -2.16 -13.87 -5.66
C LYS A 286 -2.73 -12.60 -6.25
N HIS A 287 -3.33 -11.78 -5.39
CA HIS A 287 -3.77 -10.42 -5.71
C HIS A 287 -3.64 -9.56 -4.46
N ARG A 288 -2.94 -8.45 -4.58
CA ARG A 288 -2.79 -7.45 -3.53
C ARG A 288 -2.84 -6.06 -4.16
N HIS A 289 -3.81 -5.25 -3.73
CA HIS A 289 -3.86 -3.86 -4.15
C HIS A 289 -4.09 -2.96 -2.94
N HIS A 290 -3.24 -1.95 -2.81
CA HIS A 290 -3.30 -0.94 -1.76
C HIS A 290 -3.84 0.37 -2.33
N GLY A 291 -4.77 1.00 -1.62
CA GLY A 291 -5.31 2.31 -1.93
C GLY A 291 -5.11 3.29 -0.78
N SER A 292 -4.94 4.56 -1.10
CA SER A 292 -5.01 5.62 -0.11
C SER A 292 -5.48 6.93 -0.74
N HIS A 293 -6.24 7.70 0.05
CA HIS A 293 -6.69 9.02 -0.29
C HIS A 293 -6.85 9.83 0.98
N PHE A 294 -6.13 10.97 1.11
CA PHE A 294 -6.01 11.67 2.40
C PHE A 294 -5.71 10.69 3.54
N ASN A 295 -6.56 10.63 4.57
CA ASN A 295 -6.44 9.69 5.68
C ASN A 295 -7.26 8.39 5.51
N PHE A 296 -7.88 8.17 4.35
CA PHE A 296 -8.36 6.83 3.99
C PHE A 296 -7.21 5.92 3.57
N GLU A 297 -7.29 4.66 3.94
CA GLU A 297 -6.42 3.60 3.47
C GLU A 297 -7.23 2.32 3.27
N SER A 298 -6.97 1.62 2.19
CA SER A 298 -7.65 0.39 1.81
C SER A 298 -6.65 -0.65 1.34
N LEU A 299 -6.91 -1.91 1.63
CA LEU A 299 -6.10 -3.02 1.16
C LEU A 299 -7.00 -4.22 0.85
N VAL A 300 -6.88 -4.73 -0.35
CA VAL A 300 -7.46 -6.00 -0.77
C VAL A 300 -6.33 -7.01 -0.96
N TYR A 301 -6.55 -8.22 -0.48
CA TYR A 301 -5.57 -9.29 -0.52
C TYR A 301 -6.23 -10.64 -0.79
N TYR A 302 -5.63 -11.41 -1.69
CA TYR A 302 -5.98 -12.80 -1.97
C TYR A 302 -4.73 -13.66 -2.14
N ASN A 303 -4.75 -14.86 -1.55
CA ASN A 303 -3.72 -15.87 -1.67
C ASN A 303 -4.38 -17.25 -1.81
N ALA A 304 -4.31 -17.83 -3.01
CA ALA A 304 -4.95 -19.11 -3.32
C ALA A 304 -4.28 -20.29 -2.59
N GLU A 305 -2.97 -20.23 -2.32
CA GLU A 305 -2.24 -21.30 -1.62
C GLU A 305 -2.75 -21.49 -0.18
N LEU A 306 -3.19 -20.39 0.42
CA LEU A 306 -3.78 -20.38 1.76
C LEU A 306 -5.31 -20.45 1.73
N ASP A 307 -5.94 -20.33 0.55
CA ASP A 307 -7.38 -20.04 0.39
C ASP A 307 -7.81 -18.91 1.33
N LEU A 308 -7.05 -17.82 1.29
CA LEU A 308 -7.20 -16.66 2.16
C LEU A 308 -7.56 -15.43 1.33
N GLN A 309 -8.61 -14.71 1.76
CA GLN A 309 -8.94 -13.39 1.26
C GLN A 309 -9.14 -12.43 2.42
N VAL A 310 -8.53 -11.25 2.33
CA VAL A 310 -8.61 -10.20 3.36
C VAL A 310 -8.95 -8.88 2.72
N ILE A 311 -9.87 -8.14 3.32
CA ILE A 311 -10.21 -6.77 2.95
C ILE A 311 -10.14 -5.91 4.20
N LEU A 312 -9.35 -4.87 4.15
CA LEU A 312 -9.19 -3.89 5.21
C LEU A 312 -9.48 -2.51 4.65
N LEU A 313 -10.47 -1.82 5.22
CA LEU A 313 -10.84 -0.46 4.87
C LEU A 313 -10.76 0.40 6.13
N THR A 314 -9.99 1.48 6.11
CA THR A 314 -9.81 2.36 7.27
C THR A 314 -9.95 3.83 6.89
N ASN A 315 -10.52 4.63 7.79
CA ASN A 315 -10.60 6.09 7.70
C ASN A 315 -9.57 6.79 8.59
N ASN A 316 -8.56 6.04 9.07
CA ASN A 316 -7.41 6.58 9.79
C ASN A 316 -6.12 5.90 9.30
N LYS A 317 -5.45 6.53 8.35
CA LYS A 317 -4.31 5.95 7.62
C LYS A 317 -3.04 5.90 8.47
N ASN A 318 -2.50 4.72 8.63
CA ASN A 318 -1.26 4.47 9.36
C ASN A 318 -0.19 3.70 8.56
N PHE A 319 -0.50 3.27 7.33
CA PHE A 319 0.38 2.44 6.49
C PHE A 319 0.83 1.15 7.19
N ARG A 320 -0.09 0.52 7.94
CA ARG A 320 0.15 -0.73 8.67
C ARG A 320 -0.74 -1.89 8.23
N LEU A 321 -1.55 -1.69 7.19
CA LEU A 321 -2.45 -2.74 6.69
C LEU A 321 -1.68 -3.97 6.20
N ASP A 322 -0.52 -3.80 5.57
CA ASP A 322 0.35 -4.94 5.16
C ASP A 322 0.86 -5.74 6.36
N ASN A 323 1.22 -5.07 7.45
CA ASN A 323 1.64 -5.76 8.67
C ASN A 323 0.49 -6.58 9.28
N ILE A 324 -0.75 -6.05 9.20
CA ILE A 324 -1.95 -6.80 9.62
C ILE A 324 -2.13 -8.03 8.72
N ILE A 325 -2.01 -7.91 7.39
CA ILE A 325 -2.09 -9.04 6.45
C ILE A 325 -1.05 -10.11 6.80
N SER A 326 0.21 -9.72 7.03
CA SER A 326 1.28 -10.67 7.38
C SER A 326 0.98 -11.42 8.68
N ALA A 327 0.42 -10.75 9.68
CA ALA A 327 -0.04 -11.38 10.91
C ALA A 327 -1.22 -12.33 10.66
N VAL A 328 -2.20 -11.94 9.82
CA VAL A 328 -3.32 -12.81 9.41
C VAL A 328 -2.81 -14.07 8.71
N GLU A 329 -1.85 -13.94 7.77
CA GLU A 329 -1.23 -15.09 7.09
C GLU A 329 -0.54 -16.03 8.08
N SER A 330 0.20 -15.50 9.05
CA SER A 330 0.85 -16.29 10.09
C SER A 330 -0.18 -17.05 10.95
N ILE A 331 -1.25 -16.38 11.36
CA ILE A 331 -2.33 -16.98 12.18
C ILE A 331 -2.99 -18.14 11.45
N VAL A 332 -3.38 -17.97 10.17
CA VAL A 332 -4.07 -19.05 9.43
C VAL A 332 -3.16 -20.21 9.10
N GLN A 333 -1.84 -20.01 9.14
CA GLN A 333 -0.81 -21.06 9.01
C GLN A 333 -0.42 -21.68 10.36
N GLY A 334 -1.01 -21.24 11.49
CA GLY A 334 -0.65 -21.72 12.82
C GLY A 334 0.75 -21.30 13.29
N LYS A 335 1.30 -20.23 12.72
CA LYS A 335 2.62 -19.66 13.07
C LYS A 335 2.49 -18.58 14.14
N SER A 336 3.60 -18.26 14.81
CA SER A 336 3.70 -17.06 15.65
C SER A 336 3.50 -15.80 14.83
N TYR A 337 2.92 -14.78 15.44
CA TYR A 337 2.67 -13.49 14.81
C TYR A 337 2.89 -12.36 15.81
N ASP A 338 3.25 -11.21 15.29
CA ASP A 338 3.34 -9.97 16.07
C ASP A 338 2.15 -9.05 15.77
N VAL A 339 1.65 -8.40 16.81
CA VAL A 339 0.71 -7.29 16.63
C VAL A 339 1.49 -6.10 16.05
N PRO A 340 1.07 -5.51 14.91
CA PRO A 340 1.78 -4.40 14.29
C PRO A 340 2.10 -3.28 15.27
N LYS A 341 3.26 -2.65 15.08
CA LYS A 341 3.72 -1.50 15.86
C LYS A 341 3.49 -0.21 15.09
N LYS A 342 3.37 0.92 15.80
CA LYS A 342 3.28 2.26 15.22
C LYS A 342 4.52 2.60 14.41
N SER A 343 4.33 3.42 13.39
CA SER A 343 5.45 3.94 12.60
C SER A 343 6.27 4.93 13.41
N LEU A 344 7.49 4.55 13.75
CA LEU A 344 8.45 5.44 14.39
C LEU A 344 8.73 6.67 13.52
N TYR A 345 8.81 6.49 12.18
CA TYR A 345 8.96 7.60 11.24
C TYR A 345 7.87 8.67 11.39
N LEU A 346 6.59 8.24 11.46
CA LEU A 346 5.48 9.18 11.61
C LEU A 346 5.51 9.89 12.96
N ALA A 347 5.97 9.20 14.01
CA ALA A 347 6.07 9.76 15.35
C ALA A 347 7.14 10.85 15.47
N ILE A 348 8.35 10.61 14.94
CA ILE A 348 9.49 11.49 15.19
C ILE A 348 9.71 12.56 14.12
N ARG A 349 9.19 12.38 12.91
CA ARG A 349 9.57 13.16 11.72
C ARG A 349 9.39 14.67 11.91
N GLN A 350 8.27 15.11 12.48
CA GLN A 350 7.98 16.55 12.62
C GLN A 350 8.95 17.19 13.60
N THR A 351 9.11 16.60 14.77
CA THR A 351 10.06 17.10 15.80
C THR A 351 11.47 17.17 15.26
N VAL A 352 11.89 16.15 14.46
CA VAL A 352 13.22 16.16 13.82
C VAL A 352 13.35 17.26 12.77
N TYR A 353 12.30 17.55 11.97
CA TYR A 353 12.35 18.58 10.93
C TYR A 353 12.37 19.99 11.53
N ASP A 354 11.71 20.18 12.66
CA ASP A 354 11.67 21.44 13.39
C ASP A 354 12.99 21.66 14.15
N ASP A 355 13.44 20.69 14.93
CA ASP A 355 14.72 20.67 15.63
C ASP A 355 15.30 19.24 15.73
N VAL A 356 16.43 19.02 15.09
CA VAL A 356 17.07 17.69 15.06
C VAL A 356 17.53 17.24 16.45
N GLY A 357 17.92 18.18 17.34
CA GLY A 357 18.35 17.86 18.69
C GLY A 357 17.21 17.38 19.56
N GLN A 358 16.08 18.09 19.51
CA GLN A 358 14.85 17.69 20.17
C GLN A 358 14.30 16.39 19.60
N GLY A 359 14.34 16.20 18.28
CA GLY A 359 13.92 14.98 17.63
C GLY A 359 14.71 13.75 18.07
N VAL A 360 16.03 13.87 18.25
CA VAL A 360 16.87 12.79 18.78
C VAL A 360 16.53 12.50 20.26
N LYS A 361 16.30 13.51 21.08
CA LYS A 361 15.85 13.31 22.47
C LYS A 361 14.53 12.58 22.51
N PHE A 362 13.58 13.00 21.69
CA PHE A 362 12.25 12.37 21.59
C PHE A 362 12.30 10.92 21.07
N TYR A 363 13.24 10.62 20.16
CA TYR A 363 13.50 9.24 19.73
C TYR A 363 13.90 8.35 20.92
N PHE A 364 14.83 8.80 21.75
CA PHE A 364 15.26 8.01 22.92
C PHE A 364 14.17 7.93 23.99
N GLU A 365 13.41 8.98 24.24
CA GLU A 365 12.25 8.94 25.14
C GLU A 365 11.24 7.87 24.70
N LEU A 366 10.89 7.85 23.42
CA LEU A 366 9.99 6.82 22.88
C LEU A 366 10.60 5.43 22.98
N LYS A 367 11.91 5.29 22.77
CA LYS A 367 12.60 4.02 22.85
C LYS A 367 12.61 3.46 24.29
N GLU A 368 12.75 4.32 25.27
CA GLU A 368 12.74 3.95 26.69
C GLU A 368 11.33 3.66 27.19
N THR A 369 10.36 4.53 26.86
CA THR A 369 9.02 4.49 27.48
C THR A 369 7.97 3.73 26.67
N LYS A 370 8.15 3.56 25.34
CA LYS A 370 7.13 3.05 24.42
C LYS A 370 7.69 2.10 23.35
N ARG A 371 8.77 1.36 23.66
CA ARG A 371 9.42 0.44 22.73
C ARG A 371 8.48 -0.62 22.15
N ASP A 372 7.54 -1.12 22.95
CA ASP A 372 6.56 -2.13 22.51
C ASP A 372 5.50 -1.56 21.56
N LEU A 373 5.31 -0.25 21.59
CA LEU A 373 4.29 0.43 20.78
C LEU A 373 4.84 0.86 19.41
N TYR A 374 6.11 1.26 19.31
CA TYR A 374 6.74 1.76 18.10
C TYR A 374 7.75 0.78 17.52
N ASP A 375 7.90 0.84 16.19
CA ASP A 375 8.80 -0.03 15.43
C ASP A 375 10.24 0.50 15.50
N PHE A 376 11.00 -0.03 16.46
CA PHE A 376 12.43 0.21 16.64
C PHE A 376 13.31 -0.92 16.08
N ASP A 377 12.70 -1.91 15.40
CA ASP A 377 13.38 -3.15 15.04
C ASP A 377 14.19 -3.02 13.73
N ASN A 378 14.11 -1.86 13.06
CA ASN A 378 14.86 -1.57 11.85
C ASN A 378 15.18 -0.07 11.71
N ASN A 379 16.17 0.24 10.86
CA ASN A 379 16.66 1.60 10.65
C ASN A 379 15.79 2.48 9.73
N SER A 380 14.73 1.93 9.11
CA SER A 380 14.00 2.58 8.02
C SER A 380 13.40 3.95 8.40
N ALA A 381 12.99 4.12 9.67
CA ALA A 381 12.46 5.38 10.16
C ALA A 381 13.50 6.49 10.11
N LEU A 382 14.70 6.24 10.65
CA LEU A 382 15.80 7.18 10.69
C LEU A 382 16.33 7.47 9.28
N ILE A 383 16.45 6.43 8.46
CA ILE A 383 16.89 6.57 7.06
C ILE A 383 15.93 7.49 6.28
N ARG A 384 14.61 7.28 6.38
CA ARG A 384 13.61 8.14 5.71
C ARG A 384 13.67 9.60 6.18
N VAL A 385 13.83 9.83 7.47
CA VAL A 385 13.98 11.19 8.04
C VAL A 385 15.25 11.84 7.51
N GLY A 386 16.38 11.12 7.53
CA GLY A 386 17.67 11.61 7.04
C GLY A 386 17.64 12.02 5.58
N TYR A 387 17.08 11.19 4.70
CA TYR A 387 16.94 11.54 3.27
C TYR A 387 16.00 12.73 3.03
N LYS A 388 14.95 12.89 3.84
CA LYS A 388 14.11 14.08 3.73
C LYS A 388 14.84 15.36 4.09
N LEU A 389 15.72 15.31 5.08
CA LEU A 389 16.60 16.42 5.45
C LEU A 389 17.65 16.71 4.35
N LEU A 390 18.24 15.68 3.74
CA LEU A 390 19.13 15.84 2.57
C LEU A 390 18.43 16.54 1.42
N ALA A 391 17.22 16.12 1.09
CA ALA A 391 16.42 16.72 0.03
C ALA A 391 16.00 18.18 0.32
N GLN A 392 16.14 18.64 1.57
CA GLN A 392 15.96 20.02 2.00
C GLN A 392 17.29 20.78 2.15
N ASN A 393 18.42 20.21 1.71
CA ASN A 393 19.77 20.74 1.86
C ASN A 393 20.20 20.96 3.34
N LYS A 394 19.55 20.30 4.30
CA LYS A 394 19.88 20.34 5.73
C LYS A 394 20.95 19.27 6.05
N TYR A 395 22.14 19.39 5.43
CA TYR A 395 23.18 18.34 5.44
C TYR A 395 23.65 17.95 6.84
N GLN A 396 23.91 18.90 7.73
CA GLN A 396 24.38 18.62 9.09
C GLN A 396 23.32 17.89 9.93
N SER A 397 22.05 18.27 9.74
CA SER A 397 20.92 17.60 10.39
C SER A 397 20.77 16.15 9.87
N ALA A 398 20.89 15.95 8.55
CA ALA A 398 20.86 14.62 7.95
C ALA A 398 21.99 13.72 8.46
N ILE A 399 23.23 14.23 8.51
CA ILE A 399 24.39 13.53 9.06
C ILE A 399 24.14 13.12 10.52
N LYS A 400 23.56 13.99 11.33
CA LYS A 400 23.23 13.68 12.74
C LYS A 400 22.25 12.51 12.85
N ILE A 401 21.22 12.47 12.01
CA ILE A 401 20.22 11.39 11.98
C ILE A 401 20.81 10.08 11.42
N PHE A 402 21.63 10.14 10.37
CA PHE A 402 22.28 8.94 9.84
C PHE A 402 23.37 8.40 10.77
N LYS A 403 24.09 9.27 11.54
CA LYS A 403 24.94 8.80 12.63
C LYS A 403 24.16 8.05 13.69
N LEU A 404 22.99 8.59 14.10
CA LEU A 404 22.11 7.87 15.01
C LEU A 404 21.70 6.51 14.43
N ALA A 405 21.34 6.44 13.13
CA ALA A 405 21.00 5.18 12.48
C ALA A 405 22.18 4.18 12.48
N ALA A 406 23.39 4.62 12.18
CA ALA A 406 24.57 3.76 12.20
C ALA A 406 24.94 3.29 13.63
N THR A 407 24.72 4.12 14.65
CA THR A 407 24.94 3.77 16.07
C THR A 407 23.91 2.77 16.58
N GLU A 408 22.63 2.98 16.25
CA GLU A 408 21.54 2.12 16.71
C GLU A 408 21.49 0.78 15.96
N PHE A 409 22.01 0.74 14.73
CA PHE A 409 21.98 -0.42 13.84
C PHE A 409 23.37 -0.70 13.24
N PRO A 410 24.37 -1.07 14.06
CA PRO A 410 25.75 -1.20 13.64
C PRO A 410 25.99 -2.31 12.61
N ASP A 411 25.08 -3.27 12.49
CA ASP A 411 25.18 -4.39 11.55
C ASP A 411 24.41 -4.15 10.23
N HIS A 412 23.84 -2.96 10.04
CA HIS A 412 23.06 -2.62 8.86
C HIS A 412 23.87 -1.79 7.86
N ALA A 413 24.34 -2.41 6.79
CA ALA A 413 25.12 -1.76 5.72
C ALA A 413 24.49 -0.46 5.18
N ASN A 414 23.14 -0.44 5.02
CA ASN A 414 22.42 0.72 4.53
C ASN A 414 22.52 1.95 5.46
N ALA A 415 22.69 1.77 6.77
CA ALA A 415 22.88 2.90 7.69
C ALA A 415 24.20 3.63 7.41
N PHE A 416 25.28 2.88 7.16
CA PHE A 416 26.59 3.42 6.81
C PHE A 416 26.61 3.98 5.38
N ASP A 417 25.95 3.34 4.42
CA ASP A 417 25.83 3.85 3.05
C ASP A 417 25.14 5.22 3.02
N SER A 418 24.02 5.37 3.72
CA SER A 418 23.28 6.64 3.82
C SER A 418 24.08 7.72 4.55
N LEU A 419 24.84 7.37 5.58
CA LEU A 419 25.75 8.29 6.27
C LEU A 419 26.88 8.73 5.36
N ALA A 420 27.46 7.79 4.60
CA ALA A 420 28.52 8.06 3.64
C ALA A 420 28.05 9.02 2.53
N GLU A 421 26.86 8.80 2.00
CA GLU A 421 26.25 9.69 0.99
C GLU A 421 26.07 11.11 1.54
N ALA A 422 25.57 11.24 2.75
CA ALA A 422 25.41 12.55 3.38
C ALA A 422 26.75 13.29 3.58
N TYR A 423 27.79 12.57 3.97
CA TYR A 423 29.13 13.13 4.04
C TYR A 423 29.71 13.52 2.68
N TYR A 424 29.48 12.68 1.66
CA TYR A 424 29.90 12.97 0.29
C TYR A 424 29.25 14.25 -0.25
N ILE A 425 27.93 14.37 -0.11
CA ILE A 425 27.16 15.55 -0.55
C ILE A 425 27.60 16.81 0.22
N SER A 426 27.95 16.67 1.50
CA SER A 426 28.44 17.80 2.30
C SER A 426 29.91 18.15 2.08
N GLY A 427 30.66 17.45 1.20
CA GLY A 427 32.04 17.68 0.87
C GLY A 427 33.05 17.02 1.81
N ASN A 428 32.62 16.28 2.83
CA ASN A 428 33.54 15.56 3.72
C ASN A 428 33.94 14.20 3.14
N LEU A 429 34.85 14.23 2.16
CA LEU A 429 35.28 13.06 1.40
C LEU A 429 35.89 11.97 2.28
N LYS A 430 36.73 12.34 3.28
CA LYS A 430 37.39 11.38 4.17
C LYS A 430 36.34 10.59 5.01
N ALA A 431 35.39 11.29 5.59
CA ALA A 431 34.31 10.64 6.35
C ALA A 431 33.40 9.80 5.44
N ALA A 432 33.11 10.26 4.22
CA ALA A 432 32.35 9.50 3.23
C ALA A 432 33.06 8.17 2.90
N LEU A 433 34.37 8.21 2.60
CA LEU A 433 35.17 7.03 2.29
C LEU A 433 35.11 5.97 3.39
N LEU A 434 35.34 6.38 4.65
CA LEU A 434 35.30 5.48 5.80
C LEU A 434 33.93 4.78 5.95
N ASN A 435 32.84 5.52 5.76
CA ASN A 435 31.50 4.96 5.92
C ASN A 435 31.09 4.09 4.72
N TYR A 436 31.49 4.41 3.48
CA TYR A 436 31.29 3.50 2.34
C TYR A 436 32.09 2.20 2.52
N GLN A 437 33.31 2.27 3.03
CA GLN A 437 34.12 1.08 3.37
C GLN A 437 33.42 0.22 4.42
N ALA A 438 32.84 0.83 5.48
CA ALA A 438 32.09 0.13 6.49
C ALA A 438 30.84 -0.53 5.90
N SER A 439 30.09 0.18 5.04
CA SER A 439 28.94 -0.38 4.35
C SER A 439 29.29 -1.58 3.46
N VAL A 440 30.34 -1.48 2.65
CA VAL A 440 30.80 -2.58 1.77
C VAL A 440 31.33 -3.77 2.57
N LYS A 441 31.94 -3.53 3.74
CA LYS A 441 32.37 -4.61 4.65
C LYS A 441 31.18 -5.40 5.18
N LEU A 442 30.06 -4.73 5.52
CA LEU A 442 28.82 -5.35 6.00
C LEU A 442 28.02 -6.00 4.87
N ASP A 443 27.99 -5.38 3.69
CA ASP A 443 27.37 -5.92 2.48
C ASP A 443 28.34 -5.88 1.29
N PRO A 444 29.06 -6.96 1.03
CA PRO A 444 29.97 -7.05 -0.13
C PRO A 444 29.26 -6.93 -1.50
N GLN A 445 27.92 -7.01 -1.56
CA GLN A 445 27.16 -6.82 -2.79
C GLN A 445 26.74 -5.37 -3.03
N ASN A 446 27.06 -4.44 -2.11
CA ASN A 446 26.80 -3.01 -2.29
C ASN A 446 27.64 -2.44 -3.46
N LYS A 447 27.05 -2.50 -4.67
CA LYS A 447 27.69 -1.98 -5.90
C LYS A 447 27.89 -0.47 -5.85
N ASN A 448 26.94 0.27 -5.26
CA ASN A 448 27.02 1.71 -5.12
C ASN A 448 28.20 2.11 -4.22
N GLY A 449 28.30 1.50 -3.04
CA GLY A 449 29.41 1.75 -2.11
C GLY A 449 30.78 1.51 -2.75
N ARG A 450 30.96 0.40 -3.47
CA ARG A 450 32.22 0.12 -4.21
C ARG A 450 32.54 1.19 -5.26
N LYS A 451 31.55 1.58 -6.08
CA LYS A 451 31.71 2.66 -7.07
C LYS A 451 32.13 3.97 -6.42
N MET A 452 31.49 4.32 -5.29
CA MET A 452 31.78 5.56 -4.58
C MET A 452 33.14 5.55 -3.91
N ILE A 453 33.61 4.41 -3.38
CA ILE A 453 34.98 4.27 -2.84
C ILE A 453 36.02 4.61 -3.91
N VAL A 454 35.89 4.03 -5.13
CA VAL A 454 36.81 4.34 -6.25
C VAL A 454 36.78 5.82 -6.56
N LYS A 455 35.57 6.38 -6.78
CA LYS A 455 35.39 7.79 -7.13
C LYS A 455 35.99 8.74 -6.07
N ILE A 456 35.83 8.44 -4.79
CA ILE A 456 36.32 9.31 -3.71
C ILE A 456 37.84 9.22 -3.60
N ASN A 457 38.45 8.04 -3.81
CA ASN A 457 39.94 7.91 -3.83
C ASN A 457 40.57 8.68 -4.99
N GLU A 458 39.86 8.87 -6.11
CA GLU A 458 40.33 9.72 -7.22
C GLU A 458 40.26 11.23 -6.90
N LEU A 459 39.45 11.62 -5.90
CA LEU A 459 39.24 13.01 -5.50
C LEU A 459 40.07 13.44 -4.28
N LEU A 460 40.64 12.49 -3.52
CA LEU A 460 41.50 12.71 -2.34
C LEU A 460 42.96 12.72 -2.72
#